data_87a503b97c7981a8bcaa666f54fcdf5e
#
_entry.id   87a503b97c7981a8bcaa666f54fcdf5e
#
_cell.length_a   1.000
_cell.length_b   1.000
_cell.length_c   1.000
_cell.angle_alpha   90.00
_cell.angle_beta   90.00
_cell.angle_gamma   90.00
#
_symmetry.space_group_name_H-M   'P 1'
#
loop_
_entity.id
_entity.type
_entity.pdbx_description
1 polymer ?
#
loop_
_entity_poly.entity_id
_entity_poly.type
_entity_poly.pdbx_seq_one_letter_code
_entity_poly.pdbx_strand_id
1 'polypeptide(L)'
;AIHEIQPEIIFIPYRNDAHSDHEIVYDSVMSAAKSFRAPFVRKILAYETLSETDFGMKPEDGGFKPNVFIDISTYLNKKLDILEVFESEVRDFPFPRSRKALESLAYVRGVQCNANAAEAFMLIKEIL
;
A
#
# COMPACT_ATOMS: atom_id res chain seq x y z
N ALA A 1 -6.78 -14.28 14.04
CA ALA A 1 -6.08 -14.16 12.74
C ALA A 1 -4.57 -13.98 12.94
N ILE A 2 -4.03 -12.84 13.44
CA ILE A 2 -2.56 -12.61 13.55
C ILE A 2 -1.85 -13.72 14.33
N HIS A 3 -2.38 -14.15 15.46
CA HIS A 3 -1.78 -15.22 16.29
C HIS A 3 -1.88 -16.62 15.69
N GLU A 4 -2.83 -16.85 14.79
CA GLU A 4 -2.98 -18.13 14.08
C GLU A 4 -2.00 -18.25 12.92
N ILE A 5 -1.82 -17.13 12.17
CA ILE A 5 -0.95 -17.07 11.00
C ILE A 5 0.50 -16.84 11.37
N GLN A 6 0.77 -16.06 12.43
CA GLN A 6 2.10 -15.63 12.88
C GLN A 6 2.96 -15.02 11.76
N PRO A 7 2.46 -13.99 11.04
CA PRO A 7 3.19 -13.39 9.93
C PRO A 7 4.42 -12.62 10.43
N GLU A 8 5.54 -12.74 9.73
CA GLU A 8 6.72 -11.91 9.98
C GLU A 8 6.56 -10.49 9.40
N ILE A 9 5.85 -10.38 8.26
CA ILE A 9 5.63 -9.11 7.56
C ILE A 9 4.13 -8.90 7.43
N ILE A 10 3.68 -7.68 7.75
CA ILE A 10 2.28 -7.26 7.56
C ILE A 10 2.26 -6.05 6.64
N PHE A 11 1.41 -6.11 5.62
CA PHE A 11 1.05 -4.97 4.79
C PHE A 11 -0.29 -4.41 5.27
N ILE A 12 -0.36 -3.09 5.48
CA ILE A 12 -1.56 -2.39 5.95
C ILE A 12 -1.87 -1.19 5.04
N PRO A 13 -3.15 -0.77 4.95
CA PRO A 13 -3.46 0.46 4.22
C PRO A 13 -2.86 1.68 4.93
N TYR A 14 -2.63 2.76 4.16
CA TYR A 14 -2.23 4.04 4.76
C TYR A 14 -3.35 4.59 5.64
N ARG A 15 -2.99 5.01 6.88
CA ARG A 15 -3.97 5.41 7.90
C ARG A 15 -4.86 6.57 7.48
N ASN A 16 -4.30 7.54 6.76
CA ASN A 16 -4.97 8.79 6.43
C ASN A 16 -5.59 8.80 5.03
N ASP A 17 -5.88 7.62 4.50
CA ASP A 17 -6.67 7.47 3.27
C ASP A 17 -8.06 8.09 3.41
N ALA A 18 -8.72 8.34 2.30
CA ALA A 18 -10.08 8.90 2.30
C ALA A 18 -11.10 7.97 2.95
N HIS A 19 -10.93 6.65 2.80
CA HIS A 19 -11.85 5.64 3.32
C HIS A 19 -11.59 5.34 4.80
N SER A 20 -12.61 5.49 5.64
CA SER A 20 -12.51 5.28 7.10
C SER A 20 -12.14 3.85 7.50
N ASP A 21 -12.47 2.84 6.69
CA ASP A 21 -12.09 1.45 6.95
C ASP A 21 -10.56 1.27 6.98
N HIS A 22 -9.81 2.03 6.19
CA HIS A 22 -8.35 2.01 6.18
C HIS A 22 -7.77 2.48 7.52
N GLU A 23 -8.33 3.55 8.10
CA GLU A 23 -7.94 4.02 9.43
C GLU A 23 -8.23 2.96 10.50
N ILE A 24 -9.42 2.34 10.47
CA ILE A 24 -9.82 1.31 11.43
C ILE A 24 -8.90 0.09 11.33
N VAL A 25 -8.60 -0.38 10.11
CA VAL A 25 -7.69 -1.51 9.87
C VAL A 25 -6.28 -1.18 10.37
N TYR A 26 -5.76 0.01 10.03
CA TYR A 26 -4.45 0.46 10.49
C TYR A 26 -4.36 0.42 12.01
N ASP A 27 -5.27 1.09 12.73
CA ASP A 27 -5.27 1.20 14.17
C ASP A 27 -5.44 -0.17 14.87
N SER A 28 -6.29 -1.03 14.29
CA SER A 28 -6.50 -2.40 14.78
C SER A 28 -5.24 -3.25 14.67
N VAL A 29 -4.55 -3.20 13.53
CA VAL A 29 -3.30 -3.93 13.34
C VAL A 29 -2.20 -3.40 14.25
N MET A 30 -2.06 -2.07 14.36
CA MET A 30 -1.05 -1.45 15.24
C MET A 30 -1.27 -1.84 16.71
N SER A 31 -2.52 -1.96 17.15
CA SER A 31 -2.84 -2.45 18.49
C SER A 31 -2.50 -3.93 18.68
N ALA A 32 -2.83 -4.77 17.70
CA ALA A 32 -2.59 -6.22 17.77
C ALA A 32 -1.13 -6.61 17.60
N ALA A 33 -0.37 -5.86 16.78
CA ALA A 33 1.02 -6.14 16.42
C ALA A 33 2.06 -5.48 17.36
N LYS A 34 1.64 -5.06 18.56
CA LYS A 34 2.60 -4.62 19.61
C LYS A 34 3.60 -5.75 19.90
N SER A 35 4.88 -5.41 20.00
CA SER A 35 5.98 -6.40 20.07
C SER A 35 5.82 -7.44 21.19
N PHE A 36 5.28 -7.04 22.34
CA PHE A 36 5.01 -7.94 23.45
C PHE A 36 3.77 -8.84 23.25
N ARG A 37 2.89 -8.50 22.30
CA ARG A 37 1.71 -9.32 21.93
C ARG A 37 1.99 -10.23 20.76
N ALA A 38 2.74 -9.73 19.77
CA ALA A 38 3.05 -10.44 18.53
C ALA A 38 4.55 -10.32 18.21
N PRO A 39 5.42 -11.02 18.98
CA PRO A 39 6.88 -10.92 18.82
C PRO A 39 7.38 -11.43 17.49
N PHE A 40 6.58 -12.26 16.78
CA PHE A 40 6.85 -12.76 15.45
C PHE A 40 6.69 -11.70 14.35
N VAL A 41 5.97 -10.60 14.59
CA VAL A 41 5.82 -9.52 13.61
C VAL A 41 7.07 -8.64 13.62
N ARG A 42 7.91 -8.84 12.60
CA ARG A 42 9.20 -8.16 12.44
C ARG A 42 9.10 -6.89 11.61
N LYS A 43 8.16 -6.84 10.64
CA LYS A 43 8.03 -5.71 9.72
C LYS A 43 6.56 -5.36 9.47
N ILE A 44 6.27 -4.05 9.44
CA ILE A 44 4.97 -3.51 9.05
C ILE A 44 5.20 -2.43 7.99
N LEU A 45 4.54 -2.59 6.86
CA LEU A 45 4.61 -1.70 5.70
C LEU A 45 3.22 -1.15 5.39
N ALA A 46 3.07 0.16 5.31
CA ALA A 46 1.83 0.78 4.82
C ALA A 46 1.91 0.98 3.30
N TYR A 47 0.86 0.57 2.60
CA TYR A 47 0.72 0.74 1.16
C TYR A 47 -0.22 1.90 0.82
N GLU A 48 -0.03 2.48 -0.36
CA GLU A 48 -0.93 3.45 -0.95
C GLU A 48 -2.01 2.76 -1.80
N THR A 49 -3.18 3.40 -1.88
CA THR A 49 -4.32 2.90 -2.65
C THR A 49 -4.83 4.02 -3.55
N LEU A 50 -4.79 3.81 -4.88
CA LEU A 50 -5.44 4.70 -5.83
C LEU A 50 -6.93 4.85 -5.49
N SER A 51 -7.46 6.06 -5.61
CA SER A 51 -8.80 6.48 -5.20
C SER A 51 -8.97 6.74 -3.70
N GLU A 52 -7.97 6.47 -2.88
CA GLU A 52 -8.05 6.61 -1.43
C GLU A 52 -6.93 7.50 -0.88
N THR A 53 -5.67 7.13 -1.11
CA THR A 53 -4.49 7.89 -0.62
C THR A 53 -4.38 9.23 -1.32
N ASP A 54 -4.62 9.25 -2.62
CA ASP A 54 -4.62 10.45 -3.47
C ASP A 54 -5.84 11.38 -3.23
N PHE A 55 -6.88 10.89 -2.55
CA PHE A 55 -8.08 11.65 -2.16
C PHE A 55 -8.17 11.94 -0.65
N GLY A 56 -7.22 11.52 0.13
CA GLY A 56 -7.17 11.76 1.58
C GLY A 56 -6.77 13.19 1.93
N MET A 57 -7.55 14.18 1.55
CA MET A 57 -7.27 15.62 1.65
C MET A 57 -7.13 16.12 3.11
N LYS A 58 -6.05 15.69 3.78
CA LYS A 58 -5.70 16.08 5.15
C LYS A 58 -4.32 16.76 5.12
N PRO A 59 -4.22 18.08 4.83
CA PRO A 59 -2.95 18.76 4.63
C PRO A 59 -1.98 18.67 5.82
N GLU A 60 -2.53 18.58 7.02
CA GLU A 60 -1.80 18.52 8.29
C GLU A 60 -1.06 17.20 8.55
N ASP A 61 -1.39 16.12 7.86
CA ASP A 61 -0.77 14.79 8.10
C ASP A 61 0.56 14.59 7.35
N GLY A 62 0.89 15.50 6.44
CA GLY A 62 2.09 15.45 5.61
C GLY A 62 2.05 14.46 4.45
N GLY A 63 0.97 13.70 4.29
CA GLY A 63 0.71 12.79 3.17
C GLY A 63 1.51 11.50 3.20
N PHE A 64 1.26 10.66 2.21
CA PHE A 64 1.99 9.40 2.00
C PHE A 64 3.41 9.68 1.49
N LYS A 65 4.41 9.31 2.26
CA LYS A 65 5.84 9.50 1.94
C LYS A 65 6.56 8.16 1.93
N PRO A 66 6.55 7.42 0.82
CA PRO A 66 7.17 6.10 0.75
C PRO A 66 8.68 6.17 0.90
N ASN A 67 9.24 5.15 1.54
CA ASN A 67 10.67 4.98 1.78
C ASN A 67 11.15 3.52 1.59
N VAL A 68 10.24 2.62 1.20
CA VAL A 68 10.54 1.24 0.79
C VAL A 68 9.96 1.04 -0.60
N PHE A 69 10.77 0.51 -1.52
CA PHE A 69 10.38 0.31 -2.91
C PHE A 69 10.64 -1.13 -3.31
N ILE A 70 9.71 -1.71 -4.05
CA ILE A 70 9.84 -3.06 -4.63
C ILE A 70 9.83 -2.90 -6.13
N ASP A 71 10.94 -3.25 -6.79
CA ASP A 71 11.02 -3.29 -8.25
C ASP A 71 10.06 -4.34 -8.80
N ILE A 72 9.05 -3.86 -9.54
CA ILE A 72 8.06 -4.70 -10.21
C ILE A 72 8.15 -4.63 -11.73
N SER A 73 9.28 -4.20 -12.27
CA SER A 73 9.46 -3.99 -13.73
C SER A 73 9.03 -5.19 -14.56
N THR A 74 9.32 -6.41 -14.10
CA THR A 74 8.95 -7.65 -14.77
C THR A 74 7.53 -8.14 -14.44
N TYR A 75 6.88 -7.54 -13.47
CA TYR A 75 5.55 -7.94 -12.97
C TYR A 75 4.45 -6.91 -13.28
N LEU A 76 4.80 -5.74 -13.85
CA LEU A 76 3.84 -4.66 -14.08
C LEU A 76 2.62 -5.12 -14.87
N ASN A 77 2.81 -5.81 -15.98
CA ASN A 77 1.69 -6.30 -16.80
C ASN A 77 0.79 -7.26 -16.00
N LYS A 78 1.39 -8.18 -15.24
CA LYS A 78 0.63 -9.09 -14.38
C LYS A 78 -0.18 -8.35 -13.32
N LYS A 79 0.38 -7.30 -12.72
CA LYS A 79 -0.33 -6.45 -11.76
C LYS A 79 -1.54 -5.77 -12.41
N LEU A 80 -1.36 -5.23 -13.62
CA LEU A 80 -2.43 -4.58 -14.39
C LEU A 80 -3.53 -5.57 -14.76
N ASP A 81 -3.17 -6.78 -15.19
CA ASP A 81 -4.13 -7.83 -15.54
C ASP A 81 -4.92 -8.32 -14.30
N ILE A 82 -4.27 -8.39 -13.13
CA ILE A 82 -4.94 -8.71 -11.86
C ILE A 82 -5.97 -7.63 -11.49
N LEU A 83 -5.66 -6.35 -11.70
CA LEU A 83 -6.62 -5.27 -11.44
C LEU A 83 -7.90 -5.48 -12.27
N GLU A 84 -7.77 -5.86 -13.53
CA GLU A 84 -8.89 -6.05 -14.46
C GLU A 84 -9.81 -7.23 -14.08
N VAL A 85 -9.36 -8.16 -13.24
CA VAL A 85 -10.22 -9.23 -12.69
C VAL A 85 -11.34 -8.65 -11.80
N PHE A 86 -11.11 -7.49 -11.19
CA PHE A 86 -12.10 -6.80 -10.36
C PHE A 86 -12.95 -5.85 -11.19
N GLU A 87 -13.72 -6.40 -12.13
CA GLU A 87 -14.50 -5.64 -13.13
C GLU A 87 -15.41 -4.55 -12.53
N SER A 88 -15.98 -4.77 -11.35
CA SER A 88 -16.81 -3.78 -10.64
C SER A 88 -16.03 -2.57 -10.17
N GLU A 89 -14.72 -2.70 -9.98
CA GLU A 89 -13.85 -1.70 -9.39
C GLU A 89 -13.09 -0.87 -10.43
N VAL A 90 -13.02 -1.35 -11.67
CA VAL A 90 -12.24 -0.76 -12.76
C VAL A 90 -13.13 0.00 -13.73
N ARG A 91 -12.66 1.18 -14.18
CA ARG A 91 -13.32 1.97 -15.24
C ARG A 91 -12.25 2.65 -16.10
N ASP A 92 -12.69 3.19 -17.23
CA ASP A 92 -11.82 3.94 -18.13
C ASP A 92 -11.23 5.20 -17.48
N PHE A 93 -10.00 5.52 -17.85
CA PHE A 93 -9.37 6.78 -17.47
C PHE A 93 -10.28 7.98 -17.90
N PRO A 94 -10.44 9.00 -17.03
CA PRO A 94 -9.63 9.39 -15.86
C PRO A 94 -10.09 8.81 -14.51
N PHE A 95 -10.86 7.74 -14.51
CA PHE A 95 -11.21 7.08 -13.24
C PHE A 95 -9.93 6.61 -12.51
N PRO A 96 -9.79 6.84 -11.18
CA PRO A 96 -8.54 6.57 -10.48
C PRO A 96 -8.12 5.10 -10.51
N ARG A 97 -9.07 4.16 -10.43
CA ARG A 97 -8.81 2.72 -10.59
C ARG A 97 -8.89 2.28 -12.04
N SER A 98 -8.16 2.97 -12.90
CA SER A 98 -7.97 2.61 -14.31
C SER A 98 -6.59 1.97 -14.52
N ARG A 99 -6.46 1.13 -15.55
CA ARG A 99 -5.17 0.56 -15.96
C ARG A 99 -4.11 1.64 -16.14
N LYS A 100 -4.46 2.73 -16.83
CA LYS A 100 -3.55 3.85 -17.09
C LYS A 100 -3.10 4.56 -15.81
N ALA A 101 -4.00 4.77 -14.83
CA ALA A 101 -3.64 5.43 -13.58
C ALA A 101 -2.69 4.55 -12.76
N LEU A 102 -2.98 3.24 -12.65
CA LEU A 102 -2.12 2.29 -11.93
C LEU A 102 -0.74 2.17 -12.56
N GLU A 103 -0.68 2.08 -13.90
CA GLU A 103 0.57 2.06 -14.65
C GLU A 103 1.40 3.34 -14.43
N SER A 104 0.74 4.51 -14.49
CA SER A 104 1.39 5.80 -14.27
C SER A 104 1.98 5.91 -12.87
N LEU A 105 1.26 5.45 -11.83
CA LEU A 105 1.75 5.41 -10.47
C LEU A 105 2.99 4.52 -10.35
N ALA A 106 2.96 3.33 -10.95
CA ALA A 106 4.08 2.41 -10.93
C ALA A 106 5.35 3.01 -11.57
N TYR A 107 5.21 3.79 -12.65
CA TYR A 107 6.32 4.51 -13.26
C TYR A 107 6.87 5.62 -12.36
N VAL A 108 6.00 6.42 -11.74
CA VAL A 108 6.42 7.45 -10.78
C VAL A 108 7.22 6.83 -9.63
N ARG A 109 6.77 5.70 -9.10
CA ARG A 109 7.48 4.98 -8.03
C ARG A 109 8.78 4.36 -8.53
N GLY A 110 8.81 3.88 -9.77
CA GLY A 110 10.02 3.40 -10.43
C GLY A 110 11.11 4.47 -10.53
N VAL A 111 10.74 5.68 -10.95
CA VAL A 111 11.68 6.83 -10.99
C VAL A 111 12.32 7.09 -9.62
N GLN A 112 11.56 6.95 -8.54
CA GLN A 112 12.07 7.20 -7.19
C GLN A 112 13.12 6.19 -6.72
N CYS A 113 13.17 5.01 -7.31
CA CYS A 113 14.13 3.96 -6.95
C CYS A 113 15.02 3.47 -8.11
N ASN A 114 15.03 4.20 -9.25
CA ASN A 114 15.80 3.85 -10.44
C ASN A 114 15.41 2.48 -11.03
N ALA A 115 14.11 2.16 -11.05
CA ALA A 115 13.53 1.00 -11.71
C ALA A 115 12.54 1.44 -12.80
N ASN A 116 12.21 0.56 -13.75
CA ASN A 116 11.21 0.87 -14.78
C ASN A 116 9.80 0.99 -14.18
N ALA A 117 9.49 0.20 -13.16
CA ALA A 117 8.25 0.28 -12.42
C ALA A 117 8.47 -0.23 -10.98
N ALA A 118 7.78 0.36 -10.00
CA ALA A 118 7.87 -0.07 -8.62
C ALA A 118 6.53 0.03 -7.89
N GLU A 119 6.41 -0.74 -6.83
CA GLU A 119 5.48 -0.50 -5.72
C GLU A 119 6.21 0.20 -4.59
N ALA A 120 5.51 1.07 -3.88
CA ALA A 120 6.10 1.86 -2.81
C ALA A 120 5.32 1.73 -1.51
N PHE A 121 6.06 1.74 -0.41
CA PHE A 121 5.53 1.54 0.94
C PHE A 121 6.15 2.52 1.92
N MET A 122 5.42 2.83 2.99
CA MET A 122 5.99 3.46 4.18
C MET A 122 6.39 2.38 5.19
N LEU A 123 7.64 2.38 5.61
CA LEU A 123 8.10 1.55 6.71
C LEU A 123 7.55 2.10 8.03
N ILE A 124 6.69 1.34 8.68
CA ILE A 124 6.09 1.68 9.97
C ILE A 124 6.89 1.08 11.13
N LYS A 125 7.31 -0.18 10.95
CA LYS A 125 8.07 -0.93 11.96
C LYS A 125 9.03 -1.89 11.29
N GLU A 126 10.24 -1.97 11.81
CA GLU A 126 11.19 -3.02 11.48
C GLU A 126 11.99 -3.43 12.72
N ILE A 127 12.13 -4.72 12.93
CA ILE A 127 13.01 -5.31 13.95
C ILE A 127 14.01 -6.19 13.20
N LEU A 128 15.27 -5.78 13.22
CA LEU A 128 16.38 -6.48 12.56
C LEU A 128 16.87 -7.68 13.40
#